data_7239d14829e97db1223e30a319e8f416
#
_entry.id   7239d14829e97db1223e30a319e8f416
#
_cell.length_a   1.000
_cell.length_b   1.000
_cell.length_c   1.000
_cell.angle_alpha   90.00
_cell.angle_beta   90.00
_cell.angle_gamma   90.00
#
_symmetry.space_group_name_H-M   'P 1'
#
loop_
_entity.id
_entity.type
_entity.pdbx_description
1 polymer ?
#
loop_
_entity_poly.entity_id
_entity_poly.type
_entity_poly.pdbx_seq_one_letter_code
_entity_poly.pdbx_strand_id
1 'polypeptide(L)'
;MASDLPNPNRILWMEREGSGRWSESHPLPAGGPPVSSDACVGVDGDGLMHLAFASTDGRVGYMDSRADGERLRAWWAWGSGPEDFAYVDMTDELYELTGADALFATSGGTVALDGAVALPYVVRVGDETHVRVAYARAGRLVGAADPLVGDGGVLLDETTLGVWDGRLVANCRIQGFEGRGSGARCLAWGDGRTWEGACLWELEDPGCNARMIGDLFVHPGRRDARAGGEILRLTPPWEGEVRAEVVSSLGDGTFGYSDVTFVGDEAVVVFERDRGLWEAVIRR
;
A
#
# COMPACT_ATOMS: atom_id res chain seq x y z
N MET A 1 -7.22 -15.21 -10.89
CA MET A 1 -6.67 -14.57 -9.69
C MET A 1 -5.18 -14.50 -9.89
N ALA A 2 -4.60 -13.30 -9.72
CA ALA A 2 -3.16 -13.23 -9.55
C ALA A 2 -2.80 -14.09 -8.34
N SER A 3 -1.68 -14.75 -8.40
CA SER A 3 -1.11 -15.52 -7.29
C SER A 3 0.18 -14.82 -6.89
N ASP A 4 0.59 -14.95 -5.64
CA ASP A 4 1.78 -14.29 -5.12
C ASP A 4 3.05 -14.68 -5.91
N LEU A 5 4.08 -13.83 -5.82
CA LEU A 5 5.40 -14.18 -6.34
C LEU A 5 5.87 -15.51 -5.70
N PRO A 6 6.53 -16.40 -6.44
CA PRO A 6 7.23 -16.18 -7.71
C PRO A 6 6.42 -16.45 -9.00
N ASN A 7 5.12 -16.55 -8.94
CA ASN A 7 4.32 -16.74 -10.13
C ASN A 7 4.55 -15.58 -11.14
N PRO A 8 4.40 -15.81 -12.45
CA PRO A 8 4.73 -14.83 -13.49
C PRO A 8 3.67 -13.70 -13.58
N ASN A 9 3.54 -12.95 -12.53
CA ASN A 9 2.67 -11.78 -12.47
C ASN A 9 3.28 -10.59 -13.23
N ARG A 10 2.42 -9.66 -13.63
CA ARG A 10 2.81 -8.37 -14.21
C ARG A 10 1.91 -7.28 -13.67
N ILE A 11 2.49 -6.12 -13.40
CA ILE A 11 1.72 -4.91 -13.15
C ILE A 11 1.15 -4.45 -14.49
N LEU A 12 -0.15 -4.21 -14.48
CA LEU A 12 -0.89 -3.65 -15.59
C LEU A 12 -1.36 -2.24 -15.22
N TRP A 13 -1.49 -1.37 -16.19
CA TRP A 13 -2.06 -0.05 -16.02
C TRP A 13 -3.18 0.21 -17.02
N MET A 14 -4.06 1.08 -16.64
CA MET A 14 -5.15 1.62 -17.47
C MET A 14 -5.29 3.09 -17.14
N GLU A 15 -5.76 3.86 -18.10
CA GLU A 15 -6.03 5.28 -17.93
C GLU A 15 -7.44 5.63 -18.36
N ARG A 16 -7.90 6.75 -17.83
CA ARG A 16 -9.17 7.34 -18.20
C ARG A 16 -9.08 8.85 -18.19
N GLU A 17 -9.52 9.49 -19.25
CA GLU A 17 -9.66 10.93 -19.32
C GLU A 17 -11.05 11.36 -18.82
N GLY A 18 -11.09 12.16 -17.76
CA GLY A 18 -12.33 12.65 -17.14
C GLY A 18 -13.29 11.52 -16.74
N SER A 19 -14.55 11.63 -17.16
CA SER A 19 -15.59 10.61 -16.96
C SER A 19 -15.72 9.64 -18.14
N GLY A 20 -14.74 9.59 -19.04
CA GLY A 20 -14.69 8.70 -20.18
C GLY A 20 -14.64 7.21 -19.81
N ARG A 21 -14.39 6.38 -20.80
CA ARG A 21 -14.16 4.95 -20.57
C ARG A 21 -12.70 4.70 -20.21
N TRP A 22 -12.45 3.70 -19.38
CA TRP A 22 -11.11 3.16 -19.16
C TRP A 22 -10.53 2.62 -20.45
N SER A 23 -9.22 2.82 -20.64
CA SER A 23 -8.47 2.18 -21.72
C SER A 23 -8.47 0.66 -21.56
N GLU A 24 -8.00 -0.06 -22.58
CA GLU A 24 -7.55 -1.43 -22.37
C GLU A 24 -6.39 -1.46 -21.38
N SER A 25 -6.18 -2.60 -20.72
CA SER A 25 -5.06 -2.77 -19.82
C SER A 25 -3.76 -3.03 -20.58
N HIS A 26 -2.70 -2.35 -20.19
CA HIS A 26 -1.38 -2.44 -20.77
C HIS A 26 -0.37 -2.88 -19.71
N PRO A 27 0.62 -3.75 -20.04
CA PRO A 27 1.75 -3.98 -19.12
C PRO A 27 2.60 -2.73 -19.02
N LEU A 28 3.32 -2.58 -17.89
CA LEU A 28 4.32 -1.52 -17.79
C LEU A 28 5.29 -1.60 -18.97
N PRO A 29 5.70 -0.45 -19.54
CA PRO A 29 6.65 -0.39 -20.65
C PRO A 29 8.00 -1.05 -20.35
N ALA A 30 8.78 -1.28 -21.40
CA ALA A 30 10.12 -1.85 -21.27
C ALA A 30 11.04 -0.97 -20.41
N GLY A 31 11.85 -1.59 -19.55
CA GLY A 31 12.76 -0.92 -18.61
C GLY A 31 12.67 -1.48 -17.20
N GLY A 32 11.49 -1.98 -16.82
CA GLY A 32 11.29 -2.69 -15.56
C GLY A 32 11.43 -4.22 -15.68
N PRO A 33 11.38 -4.94 -14.56
CA PRO A 33 11.46 -6.40 -14.52
C PRO A 33 10.22 -7.04 -15.16
N PRO A 34 10.39 -8.20 -15.81
CA PRO A 34 9.29 -8.87 -16.51
C PRO A 34 8.27 -9.54 -15.57
N VAL A 35 8.66 -9.85 -14.34
CA VAL A 35 7.80 -10.41 -13.30
C VAL A 35 7.73 -9.44 -12.15
N SER A 36 6.56 -8.92 -11.85
CA SER A 36 6.35 -7.86 -10.87
C SER A 36 4.98 -7.96 -10.19
N SER A 37 4.92 -7.54 -8.92
CA SER A 37 3.73 -7.55 -8.08
C SER A 37 3.79 -6.43 -7.02
N ASP A 38 2.77 -6.33 -6.21
CA ASP A 38 2.72 -5.48 -5.02
C ASP A 38 2.96 -3.99 -5.32
N ALA A 39 2.18 -3.48 -6.27
CA ALA A 39 2.28 -2.09 -6.72
C ALA A 39 1.77 -1.12 -5.65
N CYS A 40 2.64 -0.18 -5.26
CA CYS A 40 2.32 0.99 -4.44
C CYS A 40 2.42 2.24 -5.29
N VAL A 41 1.33 2.95 -5.48
CA VAL A 41 1.30 4.12 -6.36
C VAL A 41 0.90 5.39 -5.61
N GLY A 42 1.43 6.52 -6.04
CA GLY A 42 1.05 7.86 -5.61
C GLY A 42 1.52 8.91 -6.60
N VAL A 43 1.02 10.12 -6.43
CA VAL A 43 1.38 11.28 -7.25
C VAL A 43 1.91 12.37 -6.32
N ASP A 44 3.00 13.02 -6.70
CA ASP A 44 3.57 14.12 -5.93
C ASP A 44 2.96 15.48 -6.28
N GLY A 45 3.43 16.53 -5.60
CA GLY A 45 2.94 17.89 -5.81
C GLY A 45 3.26 18.50 -7.19
N ASP A 46 4.20 17.92 -7.92
CA ASP A 46 4.60 18.30 -9.27
C ASP A 46 3.84 17.50 -10.33
N GLY A 47 2.96 16.58 -9.91
CA GLY A 47 2.16 15.72 -10.79
C GLY A 47 2.92 14.49 -11.29
N LEU A 48 4.09 14.17 -10.76
CA LEU A 48 4.81 12.96 -11.11
C LEU A 48 4.23 11.75 -10.38
N MET A 49 4.01 10.69 -11.11
CA MET A 49 3.62 9.39 -10.56
C MET A 49 4.85 8.68 -9.99
N HIS A 50 4.68 8.06 -8.83
CA HIS A 50 5.68 7.22 -8.20
C HIS A 50 5.09 5.83 -7.98
N LEU A 51 5.82 4.81 -8.39
CA LEU A 51 5.42 3.42 -8.30
C LEU A 51 6.53 2.61 -7.64
N ALA A 52 6.29 2.12 -6.41
CA ALA A 52 7.13 1.11 -5.79
C ALA A 52 6.52 -0.27 -6.02
N PHE A 53 7.35 -1.27 -6.27
CA PHE A 53 6.87 -2.62 -6.50
C PHE A 53 7.93 -3.68 -6.24
N ALA A 54 7.49 -4.92 -6.02
CA ALA A 54 8.34 -6.09 -5.88
C ALA A 54 8.53 -6.80 -7.21
N SER A 55 9.68 -7.46 -7.38
CA SER A 55 9.92 -8.36 -8.49
C SER A 55 10.70 -9.60 -8.07
N THR A 56 10.71 -10.59 -8.94
CA THR A 56 11.50 -11.82 -8.79
C THR A 56 12.02 -12.27 -10.15
N ASP A 57 13.04 -13.11 -10.15
CA ASP A 57 13.50 -13.83 -11.33
C ASP A 57 12.70 -15.13 -11.59
N GLY A 58 11.61 -15.35 -10.83
CA GLY A 58 10.72 -16.49 -10.97
C GLY A 58 11.07 -17.66 -10.04
N ARG A 59 12.00 -17.51 -9.11
CA ARG A 59 12.47 -18.59 -8.24
C ARG A 59 11.96 -18.51 -6.81
N VAL A 60 11.94 -17.31 -6.23
CA VAL A 60 11.57 -17.11 -4.82
C VAL A 60 10.39 -16.18 -4.65
N GLY A 61 9.57 -16.47 -3.64
CA GLY A 61 8.59 -15.58 -3.06
C GLY A 61 9.08 -14.96 -1.76
N TYR A 62 8.21 -14.22 -1.09
CA TYR A 62 8.55 -13.52 0.16
C TYR A 62 9.06 -14.47 1.25
N MET A 63 8.38 -15.60 1.45
CA MET A 63 8.73 -16.55 2.53
C MET A 63 10.07 -17.24 2.31
N ASP A 64 10.48 -17.43 1.07
CA ASP A 64 11.73 -18.11 0.71
C ASP A 64 12.89 -17.15 0.48
N SER A 65 12.64 -15.85 0.44
CA SER A 65 13.64 -14.80 0.26
C SER A 65 14.65 -14.77 1.42
N ARG A 66 15.94 -14.57 1.11
CA ARG A 66 17.04 -14.47 2.07
C ARG A 66 18.02 -13.38 1.66
N ALA A 67 18.52 -12.61 2.64
CA ALA A 67 19.41 -11.48 2.39
C ALA A 67 20.71 -11.86 1.66
N ASP A 68 21.26 -13.02 2.00
CA ASP A 68 22.53 -13.56 1.47
C ASP A 68 22.33 -14.57 0.32
N GLY A 69 21.11 -14.75 -0.15
CA GLY A 69 20.74 -15.70 -1.17
C GLY A 69 19.83 -15.12 -2.26
N GLU A 70 18.95 -15.97 -2.78
CA GLU A 70 17.90 -15.53 -3.68
C GLU A 70 16.85 -14.73 -2.90
N ARG A 71 16.46 -13.57 -3.43
CA ARG A 71 15.58 -12.64 -2.73
C ARG A 71 14.66 -11.89 -3.67
N LEU A 72 13.54 -11.41 -3.14
CA LEU A 72 12.71 -10.44 -3.84
C LEU A 72 13.49 -9.16 -4.07
N ARG A 73 13.25 -8.53 -5.20
CA ARG A 73 13.84 -7.25 -5.58
C ARG A 73 12.84 -6.14 -5.36
N ALA A 74 13.33 -4.99 -4.96
CA ALA A 74 12.57 -3.77 -4.77
C ALA A 74 12.87 -2.77 -5.88
N TRP A 75 11.83 -2.30 -6.52
CA TRP A 75 11.92 -1.34 -7.62
C TRP A 75 11.14 -0.07 -7.29
N TRP A 76 11.65 1.03 -7.81
CA TRP A 76 10.95 2.29 -7.85
C TRP A 76 10.97 2.84 -9.27
N ALA A 77 9.81 3.27 -9.75
CA ALA A 77 9.66 3.97 -11.01
C ALA A 77 8.96 5.31 -10.80
N TRP A 78 9.31 6.31 -11.60
CA TRP A 78 8.65 7.62 -11.57
C TRP A 78 8.67 8.27 -12.94
N GLY A 79 7.66 9.11 -13.21
CA GLY A 79 7.49 9.84 -14.46
C GLY A 79 6.15 10.55 -14.51
N SER A 80 5.84 11.21 -15.61
CA SER A 80 4.53 11.86 -15.83
C SER A 80 3.41 10.84 -16.08
N GLY A 81 3.78 9.63 -16.44
CA GLY A 81 2.91 8.49 -16.65
C GLY A 81 3.73 7.23 -16.92
N PRO A 82 3.08 6.07 -17.03
CA PRO A 82 3.77 4.79 -17.20
C PRO A 82 4.70 4.74 -18.43
N GLU A 83 4.37 5.46 -19.51
CA GLU A 83 5.12 5.46 -20.76
C GLU A 83 6.51 6.13 -20.67
N ASP A 84 6.72 7.00 -19.68
CA ASP A 84 7.99 7.71 -19.48
C ASP A 84 8.67 7.37 -18.14
N PHE A 85 8.28 6.27 -17.50
CA PHE A 85 8.88 5.86 -16.24
C PHE A 85 10.39 5.64 -16.34
N ALA A 86 11.12 6.30 -15.47
CA ALA A 86 12.49 5.96 -15.12
C ALA A 86 12.46 4.88 -14.02
N TYR A 87 13.18 3.79 -14.22
CA TYR A 87 13.21 2.64 -13.30
C TYR A 87 14.53 2.61 -12.51
N VAL A 88 14.43 2.41 -11.22
CA VAL A 88 15.57 2.20 -10.31
C VAL A 88 15.38 0.91 -9.52
N ASP A 89 16.37 0.05 -9.58
CA ASP A 89 16.50 -1.10 -8.70
C ASP A 89 17.12 -0.64 -7.37
N MET A 90 16.34 -0.65 -6.32
CA MET A 90 16.74 -0.24 -4.97
C MET A 90 17.05 -1.43 -4.06
N THR A 91 17.14 -2.63 -4.60
CA THR A 91 17.19 -3.87 -3.82
C THR A 91 18.33 -3.84 -2.81
N ASP A 92 19.57 -3.65 -3.27
CA ASP A 92 20.74 -3.72 -2.40
C ASP A 92 20.71 -2.64 -1.32
N GLU A 93 20.38 -1.40 -1.71
CA GLU A 93 20.30 -0.26 -0.78
C GLU A 93 19.21 -0.48 0.29
N LEU A 94 18.04 -1.01 -0.08
CA LEU A 94 16.95 -1.28 0.88
C LEU A 94 17.29 -2.41 1.84
N TYR A 95 17.88 -3.50 1.37
CA TYR A 95 18.31 -4.59 2.24
C TYR A 95 19.39 -4.13 3.22
N GLU A 96 20.37 -3.34 2.78
CA GLU A 96 21.39 -2.75 3.65
C GLU A 96 20.76 -1.78 4.68
N LEU A 97 19.88 -0.87 4.23
CA LEU A 97 19.25 0.14 5.06
C LEU A 97 18.32 -0.47 6.13
N THR A 98 17.65 -1.56 5.82
CA THR A 98 16.63 -2.17 6.69
C THR A 98 17.15 -3.36 7.49
N GLY A 99 18.27 -3.96 7.10
CA GLY A 99 18.76 -5.22 7.66
C GLY A 99 17.84 -6.42 7.37
N ALA A 100 17.03 -6.35 6.31
CA ALA A 100 16.01 -7.33 6.00
C ALA A 100 16.58 -8.69 5.58
N ASP A 101 15.94 -9.76 5.98
CA ASP A 101 16.04 -11.08 5.34
C ASP A 101 15.13 -11.17 4.11
N ALA A 102 13.99 -10.51 4.17
CA ALA A 102 13.04 -10.39 3.07
C ALA A 102 12.29 -9.06 3.15
N LEU A 103 11.93 -8.51 2.00
CA LEU A 103 11.05 -7.34 1.90
C LEU A 103 10.23 -7.36 0.62
N PHE A 104 9.10 -6.65 0.65
CA PHE A 104 8.29 -6.36 -0.55
C PHE A 104 7.55 -5.03 -0.39
N ALA A 105 7.20 -4.38 -1.51
CA ALA A 105 6.32 -3.22 -1.51
C ALA A 105 4.90 -3.65 -1.10
N THR A 106 4.16 -2.77 -0.45
CA THR A 106 2.98 -3.17 0.35
C THR A 106 1.64 -3.17 -0.40
N SER A 107 1.62 -3.07 -1.71
CA SER A 107 0.39 -2.99 -2.54
C SER A 107 -0.56 -1.84 -2.17
N GLY A 108 -0.06 -0.80 -1.51
CA GLY A 108 -0.84 0.33 -1.00
C GLY A 108 -0.54 1.64 -1.76
N GLY A 109 -0.46 2.73 -1.02
CA GLY A 109 -0.14 4.04 -1.57
C GLY A 109 1.20 4.58 -1.11
N THR A 110 1.87 5.28 -2.01
CA THR A 110 3.00 6.16 -1.69
C THR A 110 2.50 7.58 -1.46
N VAL A 111 3.27 8.40 -0.76
CA VAL A 111 2.96 9.82 -0.57
C VAL A 111 4.21 10.68 -0.75
N ALA A 112 4.04 11.88 -1.31
CA ALA A 112 5.08 12.88 -1.31
C ALA A 112 5.13 13.58 0.06
N LEU A 113 6.34 13.70 0.61
CA LEU A 113 6.59 14.34 1.89
C LEU A 113 7.95 15.03 1.86
N ASP A 114 7.98 16.33 2.17
CA ASP A 114 9.20 17.16 2.27
C ASP A 114 10.14 17.05 1.04
N GLY A 115 9.56 16.98 -0.16
CA GLY A 115 10.30 16.89 -1.42
C GLY A 115 10.98 15.53 -1.65
N ALA A 116 10.58 14.50 -0.92
CA ALA A 116 10.87 13.09 -1.17
C ALA A 116 9.56 12.32 -1.36
N VAL A 117 9.63 11.11 -1.88
CA VAL A 117 8.50 10.19 -1.87
C VAL A 117 8.70 9.13 -0.80
N ALA A 118 7.68 8.91 0.01
CA ALA A 118 7.63 7.88 1.04
C ALA A 118 7.08 6.59 0.44
N LEU A 119 7.85 5.52 0.52
CA LEU A 119 7.61 4.21 -0.09
C LEU A 119 7.49 3.17 1.03
N PRO A 120 6.32 2.55 1.24
CA PRO A 120 6.14 1.58 2.31
C PRO A 120 6.59 0.18 1.88
N TYR A 121 7.28 -0.51 2.79
CA TYR A 121 7.73 -1.88 2.62
C TYR A 121 7.39 -2.72 3.85
N VAL A 122 6.93 -3.94 3.63
CA VAL A 122 6.95 -4.98 4.65
C VAL A 122 8.35 -5.55 4.70
N VAL A 123 8.90 -5.67 5.90
CA VAL A 123 10.27 -6.12 6.15
C VAL A 123 10.23 -7.26 7.15
N ARG A 124 10.93 -8.36 6.85
CA ARG A 124 11.16 -9.46 7.76
C ARG A 124 12.62 -9.49 8.19
N VAL A 125 12.83 -9.61 9.50
CA VAL A 125 14.13 -9.82 10.14
C VAL A 125 14.00 -10.98 11.13
N GLY A 126 14.59 -12.11 10.84
CA GLY A 126 14.34 -13.36 11.58
C GLY A 126 12.87 -13.77 11.49
N ASP A 127 12.23 -13.89 12.65
CA ASP A 127 10.80 -14.25 12.78
C ASP A 127 9.88 -13.00 12.92
N GLU A 128 10.46 -11.81 12.96
CA GLU A 128 9.71 -10.57 13.12
C GLU A 128 9.37 -9.95 11.76
N THR A 129 8.16 -9.42 11.66
CA THR A 129 7.69 -8.64 10.50
C THR A 129 7.24 -7.27 10.96
N HIS A 130 7.74 -6.24 10.33
CA HIS A 130 7.41 -4.85 10.59
C HIS A 130 7.32 -4.04 9.29
N VAL A 131 6.87 -2.80 9.39
CA VAL A 131 6.79 -1.88 8.26
C VAL A 131 7.96 -0.89 8.30
N ARG A 132 8.59 -0.67 7.15
CA ARG A 132 9.57 0.39 6.93
C ARG A 132 9.06 1.34 5.86
N VAL A 133 9.20 2.62 6.11
CA VAL A 133 8.94 3.65 5.11
C VAL A 133 10.29 4.19 4.64
N ALA A 134 10.64 3.88 3.40
CA ALA A 134 11.85 4.40 2.77
C ALA A 134 11.54 5.70 2.04
N TYR A 135 12.50 6.59 1.97
CA TYR A 135 12.39 7.86 1.26
C TYR A 135 13.27 7.87 0.03
N ALA A 136 12.67 8.24 -1.10
CA ALA A 136 13.36 8.35 -2.38
C ALA A 136 13.25 9.77 -2.93
N ARG A 137 14.32 10.26 -3.55
CA ARG A 137 14.40 11.58 -4.21
C ARG A 137 15.40 11.54 -5.32
N ALA A 138 15.05 12.09 -6.48
CA ALA A 138 15.97 12.24 -7.63
C ALA A 138 16.72 10.95 -8.01
N GLY A 139 16.00 9.82 -8.05
CA GLY A 139 16.52 8.53 -8.51
C GLY A 139 17.33 7.75 -7.48
N ARG A 140 17.29 8.08 -6.19
CA ARG A 140 18.04 7.38 -5.13
C ARG A 140 17.28 7.36 -3.81
N LEU A 141 17.59 6.40 -2.95
CA LEU A 141 17.20 6.43 -1.55
C LEU A 141 17.92 7.55 -0.81
N VAL A 142 17.21 8.21 0.09
CA VAL A 142 17.75 9.28 0.95
C VAL A 142 17.60 8.98 2.43
N GLY A 143 16.98 7.86 2.80
CA GLY A 143 16.81 7.41 4.18
C GLY A 143 15.56 6.55 4.37
N ALA A 144 15.25 6.24 5.62
CA ALA A 144 14.00 5.59 6.03
C ALA A 144 13.54 6.13 7.38
N ALA A 145 12.24 6.02 7.65
CA ALA A 145 11.67 6.21 8.98
C ALA A 145 12.11 5.10 9.95
N ASP A 146 11.93 5.32 11.25
CA ASP A 146 12.07 4.26 12.24
C ASP A 146 11.16 3.06 11.91
N PRO A 147 11.54 1.82 12.31
CA PRO A 147 10.66 0.67 12.12
C PRO A 147 9.32 0.87 12.81
N LEU A 148 8.23 0.61 12.10
CA LEU A 148 6.92 0.51 12.70
C LEU A 148 6.66 -0.96 13.06
N VAL A 149 6.63 -1.25 14.35
CA VAL A 149 6.45 -2.58 14.92
C VAL A 149 5.07 -2.66 15.57
N GLY A 150 4.36 -3.75 15.35
CA GLY A 150 3.07 -3.98 15.99
C GLY A 150 3.21 -4.37 17.47
N ASP A 151 2.36 -3.81 18.32
CA ASP A 151 2.32 -4.16 19.74
C ASP A 151 1.72 -5.55 19.98
N GLY A 152 2.14 -6.18 21.08
CA GLY A 152 1.52 -7.42 21.57
C GLY A 152 1.67 -8.65 20.65
N GLY A 153 2.73 -8.69 19.80
CA GLY A 153 2.98 -9.82 18.88
C GLY A 153 2.14 -9.75 17.58
N VAL A 154 1.54 -8.60 17.32
CA VAL A 154 0.85 -8.34 16.05
C VAL A 154 1.89 -8.13 14.95
N LEU A 155 1.80 -8.89 13.88
CA LEU A 155 2.63 -8.72 12.69
C LEU A 155 1.95 -7.72 11.74
N LEU A 156 2.70 -6.69 11.35
CA LEU A 156 2.25 -5.72 10.37
C LEU A 156 2.55 -6.21 8.96
N ASP A 157 1.60 -5.96 8.05
CA ASP A 157 1.62 -6.44 6.68
C ASP A 157 1.31 -5.28 5.71
N GLU A 158 0.64 -5.55 4.61
CA GLU A 158 0.29 -4.56 3.58
C GLU A 158 -0.17 -3.24 4.19
N THR A 159 0.53 -2.18 3.82
CA THR A 159 0.38 -0.86 4.43
C THR A 159 0.14 0.19 3.38
N THR A 160 -0.85 1.03 3.59
CA THR A 160 -1.05 2.23 2.81
C THR A 160 -0.58 3.45 3.58
N LEU A 161 0.05 4.38 2.88
CA LEU A 161 0.43 5.67 3.43
C LEU A 161 -0.57 6.75 3.01
N GLY A 162 -0.77 7.72 3.87
CA GLY A 162 -1.54 8.93 3.63
C GLY A 162 -0.93 10.13 4.35
N VAL A 163 -1.35 11.32 3.96
CA VAL A 163 -1.10 12.54 4.74
C VAL A 163 -2.43 13.02 5.30
N TRP A 164 -2.49 13.24 6.59
CA TRP A 164 -3.66 13.74 7.30
C TRP A 164 -3.25 14.78 8.33
N ASP A 165 -3.77 16.01 8.20
CA ASP A 165 -3.41 17.17 9.02
C ASP A 165 -1.89 17.38 9.15
N GLY A 166 -1.18 17.21 8.03
CA GLY A 166 0.27 17.40 7.96
C GLY A 166 1.11 16.27 8.56
N ARG A 167 0.49 15.20 9.08
CA ARG A 167 1.18 14.00 9.57
C ARG A 167 1.21 12.92 8.49
N LEU A 168 2.30 12.19 8.45
CA LEU A 168 2.33 10.90 7.76
C LEU A 168 1.49 9.91 8.57
N VAL A 169 0.55 9.25 7.92
CA VAL A 169 -0.25 8.18 8.53
C VAL A 169 -0.01 6.88 7.79
N ALA A 170 0.24 5.81 8.54
CA ALA A 170 0.30 4.45 8.03
C ALA A 170 -0.91 3.67 8.51
N ASN A 171 -1.65 3.08 7.58
CA ASN A 171 -2.75 2.15 7.87
C ASN A 171 -2.30 0.75 7.46
N CYS A 172 -2.01 -0.09 8.44
CA CYS A 172 -1.42 -1.39 8.24
C CYS A 172 -2.46 -2.51 8.40
N ARG A 173 -2.50 -3.41 7.43
CA ARG A 173 -3.08 -4.73 7.63
C ARG A 173 -2.31 -5.44 8.74
N ILE A 174 -3.00 -6.23 9.55
CA ILE A 174 -2.38 -6.99 10.64
C ILE A 174 -2.52 -8.48 10.44
N GLN A 175 -1.61 -9.22 11.06
CA GLN A 175 -1.68 -10.66 11.24
C GLN A 175 -1.46 -10.99 12.73
N GLY A 176 -2.02 -12.10 13.19
CA GLY A 176 -1.81 -12.57 14.56
C GLY A 176 -2.66 -11.89 15.63
N PHE A 177 -3.59 -10.99 15.30
CA PHE A 177 -4.50 -10.38 16.27
C PHE A 177 -5.44 -11.45 16.86
N GLU A 178 -5.38 -11.67 18.19
CA GLU A 178 -6.11 -12.72 18.88
C GLU A 178 -6.03 -14.12 18.19
N GLY A 179 -4.88 -14.44 17.59
CA GLY A 179 -4.70 -15.66 16.79
C GLY A 179 -5.37 -15.65 15.42
N ARG A 180 -5.82 -14.49 14.94
CA ARG A 180 -6.48 -14.28 13.65
C ARG A 180 -5.78 -13.18 12.86
N GLY A 181 -5.87 -13.20 11.56
CA GLY A 181 -5.38 -12.15 10.66
C GLY A 181 -6.45 -11.10 10.31
N SER A 182 -7.45 -10.91 11.16
CA SER A 182 -8.62 -10.06 10.87
C SER A 182 -9.21 -9.47 12.15
N GLY A 183 -10.09 -8.49 11.97
CA GLY A 183 -10.85 -7.85 13.05
C GLY A 183 -10.19 -6.64 13.67
N ALA A 184 -9.04 -6.20 13.13
CA ALA A 184 -8.41 -4.93 13.50
C ALA A 184 -7.44 -4.46 12.41
N ARG A 185 -7.00 -3.21 12.54
CA ARG A 185 -5.91 -2.61 11.77
C ARG A 185 -4.99 -1.84 12.71
N CYS A 186 -3.74 -1.67 12.32
CA CYS A 186 -2.84 -0.76 13.02
C CYS A 186 -2.82 0.59 12.28
N LEU A 187 -3.17 1.66 12.99
CA LEU A 187 -2.98 3.03 12.55
C LEU A 187 -1.78 3.61 13.28
N ALA A 188 -0.80 4.13 12.54
CA ALA A 188 0.33 4.84 13.11
C ALA A 188 0.46 6.22 12.45
N TRP A 189 0.99 7.19 13.21
CA TRP A 189 1.17 8.56 12.73
C TRP A 189 2.46 9.16 13.25
N GLY A 190 3.00 10.12 12.49
CA GLY A 190 4.24 10.79 12.88
C GLY A 190 4.65 11.87 11.87
N ASP A 191 5.87 12.39 12.07
CA ASP A 191 6.46 13.43 11.23
C ASP A 191 7.10 12.90 9.93
N GLY A 192 7.02 11.59 9.71
CA GLY A 192 7.65 10.91 8.59
C GLY A 192 9.07 10.43 8.88
N ARG A 193 9.66 10.70 10.04
CA ARG A 193 10.95 10.15 10.49
C ARG A 193 10.77 9.23 11.67
N THR A 194 9.95 9.67 12.60
CA THR A 194 9.59 8.94 13.81
C THR A 194 8.09 8.77 13.89
N TRP A 195 7.65 7.73 14.59
CA TRP A 195 6.25 7.51 14.89
C TRP A 195 5.92 8.18 16.23
N GLU A 196 5.02 9.17 16.21
CA GLU A 196 4.52 9.85 17.40
C GLU A 196 3.57 8.97 18.21
N GLY A 197 2.88 8.06 17.52
CA GLY A 197 1.98 7.11 18.13
C GLY A 197 1.53 6.04 17.13
N ALA A 198 0.96 4.97 17.71
CA ALA A 198 0.29 3.91 16.99
C ALA A 198 -0.85 3.35 17.82
N CYS A 199 -1.89 2.83 17.21
CA CYS A 199 -2.97 2.15 17.91
C CYS A 199 -3.51 0.97 17.07
N LEU A 200 -3.96 -0.08 17.76
CA LEU A 200 -4.83 -1.09 17.17
C LEU A 200 -6.26 -0.55 17.18
N TRP A 201 -6.89 -0.59 16.03
CA TRP A 201 -8.26 -0.20 15.83
C TRP A 201 -9.09 -1.42 15.42
N GLU A 202 -9.96 -1.88 16.33
CA GLU A 202 -10.86 -3.00 16.08
C GLU A 202 -11.99 -2.58 15.17
N LEU A 203 -12.24 -3.39 14.12
CA LEU A 203 -13.34 -3.18 13.19
C LEU A 203 -13.70 -4.49 12.48
N GLU A 204 -14.82 -4.48 11.75
CA GLU A 204 -15.23 -5.60 10.89
C GLU A 204 -14.38 -5.61 9.61
N ASP A 205 -13.14 -6.14 9.69
CA ASP A 205 -12.16 -6.21 8.61
C ASP A 205 -11.63 -7.65 8.43
N PRO A 206 -11.61 -8.21 7.21
CA PRO A 206 -11.19 -9.59 6.97
C PRO A 206 -9.66 -9.77 6.86
N GLY A 207 -8.88 -8.72 7.10
CA GLY A 207 -7.44 -8.72 6.82
C GLY A 207 -7.16 -8.64 5.32
N CYS A 208 -7.55 -7.55 4.69
CA CYS A 208 -7.31 -7.26 3.28
C CYS A 208 -6.55 -5.95 3.13
N ASN A 209 -5.84 -5.75 2.02
CA ASN A 209 -5.32 -4.43 1.70
C ASN A 209 -6.50 -3.44 1.57
N ALA A 210 -6.28 -2.21 2.06
CA ALA A 210 -7.27 -1.16 2.12
C ALA A 210 -6.59 0.19 1.95
N ARG A 211 -7.31 1.21 1.54
CA ARG A 211 -6.75 2.53 1.28
C ARG A 211 -7.31 3.58 2.23
N MET A 212 -6.42 4.47 2.65
CA MET A 212 -6.79 5.67 3.38
C MET A 212 -6.29 6.92 2.66
N ILE A 213 -7.12 7.97 2.60
CA ILE A 213 -6.75 9.30 2.10
C ILE A 213 -7.40 10.36 3.00
N GLY A 214 -6.57 11.13 3.73
CA GLY A 214 -7.07 12.01 4.79
C GLY A 214 -7.87 11.19 5.81
N ASP A 215 -9.10 11.61 6.09
CA ASP A 215 -10.05 10.97 7.01
C ASP A 215 -10.88 9.83 6.40
N LEU A 216 -10.77 9.62 5.08
CA LEU A 216 -11.52 8.54 4.41
C LEU A 216 -10.73 7.24 4.37
N PHE A 217 -11.41 6.15 4.70
CA PHE A 217 -10.89 4.79 4.69
C PHE A 217 -11.82 3.87 3.90
N VAL A 218 -11.26 3.10 2.97
CA VAL A 218 -12.00 2.17 2.09
C VAL A 218 -11.53 0.76 2.36
N HIS A 219 -12.46 -0.14 2.71
CA HIS A 219 -12.13 -1.52 3.06
C HIS A 219 -13.31 -2.48 2.84
N PRO A 220 -13.10 -3.81 2.89
CA PRO A 220 -14.20 -4.78 3.05
C PRO A 220 -14.78 -4.70 4.46
N GLY A 221 -16.08 -4.48 4.59
CA GLY A 221 -16.77 -4.26 5.87
C GLY A 221 -17.26 -5.55 6.56
N ARG A 222 -16.67 -6.72 6.24
CA ARG A 222 -17.04 -8.00 6.88
C ARG A 222 -15.80 -8.72 7.40
N ARG A 223 -15.82 -9.12 8.66
CA ARG A 223 -14.71 -9.82 9.31
C ARG A 223 -14.44 -11.22 8.74
N ASP A 224 -15.47 -11.90 8.29
CA ASP A 224 -15.44 -13.31 7.89
C ASP A 224 -15.18 -13.54 6.39
N ALA A 225 -15.21 -12.47 5.59
CA ALA A 225 -15.07 -12.57 4.15
C ALA A 225 -14.61 -11.24 3.52
N ARG A 226 -13.88 -11.31 2.44
CA ARG A 226 -13.60 -10.15 1.58
C ARG A 226 -14.87 -9.76 0.80
N ALA A 227 -15.78 -9.07 1.49
CA ALA A 227 -17.10 -8.69 0.98
C ALA A 227 -17.62 -7.44 1.71
N GLY A 228 -18.71 -6.85 1.20
CA GLY A 228 -19.37 -5.73 1.84
C GLY A 228 -18.50 -4.48 1.85
N GLY A 229 -18.09 -3.97 0.68
CA GLY A 229 -17.23 -2.78 0.61
C GLY A 229 -17.85 -1.56 1.27
N GLU A 230 -17.07 -0.87 2.10
CA GLU A 230 -17.48 0.32 2.83
C GLU A 230 -16.47 1.45 2.69
N ILE A 231 -16.99 2.68 2.76
CA ILE A 231 -16.21 3.88 2.92
C ILE A 231 -16.54 4.46 4.27
N LEU A 232 -15.52 4.57 5.10
CA LEU A 232 -15.63 5.12 6.45
C LEU A 232 -14.99 6.51 6.49
N ARG A 233 -15.55 7.37 7.35
CA ARG A 233 -14.88 8.60 7.82
C ARG A 233 -14.38 8.35 9.22
N LEU A 234 -13.12 8.64 9.47
CA LEU A 234 -12.45 8.40 10.74
C LEU A 234 -12.26 9.69 11.53
N THR A 235 -12.26 9.58 12.85
CA THR A 235 -11.69 10.63 13.71
C THR A 235 -10.16 10.50 13.79
N PRO A 236 -9.41 11.62 13.95
CA PRO A 236 -7.96 11.56 14.02
C PRO A 236 -7.48 10.66 15.17
N PRO A 237 -6.57 9.69 14.92
CA PRO A 237 -6.11 8.78 15.99
C PRO A 237 -5.27 9.47 17.08
N TRP A 238 -4.72 10.64 16.83
CA TRP A 238 -4.01 11.45 17.83
C TRP A 238 -4.94 12.26 18.76
N GLU A 239 -6.22 12.29 18.51
CA GLU A 239 -7.23 12.95 19.36
C GLU A 239 -7.88 11.99 20.36
N GLY A 240 -7.54 10.70 20.33
CA GLY A 240 -8.04 9.66 21.21
C GLY A 240 -8.51 8.41 20.51
N GLU A 241 -9.61 7.83 20.98
CA GLU A 241 -10.17 6.61 20.36
C GLU A 241 -10.62 6.86 18.94
N VAL A 242 -10.17 6.01 18.02
CA VAL A 242 -10.60 6.06 16.60
C VAL A 242 -12.06 5.68 16.50
N ARG A 243 -12.86 6.58 15.97
CA ARG A 243 -14.26 6.34 15.65
C ARG A 243 -14.44 6.36 14.14
N ALA A 244 -15.35 5.54 13.65
CA ALA A 244 -15.67 5.42 12.26
C ALA A 244 -17.16 5.66 12.01
N GLU A 245 -17.48 6.42 10.97
CA GLU A 245 -18.82 6.61 10.45
C GLU A 245 -18.88 6.06 9.03
N VAL A 246 -19.85 5.21 8.72
CA VAL A 246 -20.08 4.72 7.35
C VAL A 246 -20.60 5.88 6.49
N VAL A 247 -19.79 6.34 5.56
CA VAL A 247 -20.14 7.38 4.59
C VAL A 247 -20.91 6.78 3.43
N SER A 248 -20.49 5.60 2.96
CA SER A 248 -21.14 4.92 1.84
C SER A 248 -20.90 3.41 1.91
N SER A 249 -21.91 2.65 1.48
CA SER A 249 -21.76 1.22 1.20
C SER A 249 -21.55 1.02 -0.31
N LEU A 250 -20.59 0.17 -0.63
CA LEU A 250 -20.29 -0.24 -2.01
C LEU A 250 -20.97 -1.55 -2.38
N GLY A 251 -21.92 -2.00 -1.53
CA GLY A 251 -22.77 -3.19 -1.72
C GLY A 251 -22.19 -4.47 -1.11
N ASP A 252 -23.03 -5.50 -0.99
CA ASP A 252 -22.78 -6.73 -0.21
C ASP A 252 -21.93 -7.79 -0.96
N GLY A 253 -21.60 -7.58 -2.25
CA GLY A 253 -20.82 -8.52 -3.06
C GLY A 253 -19.39 -8.70 -2.56
N THR A 254 -18.62 -9.53 -3.28
CA THR A 254 -17.19 -9.65 -3.04
C THR A 254 -16.52 -8.27 -3.11
N PHE A 255 -15.54 -8.04 -2.26
CA PHE A 255 -14.79 -6.80 -2.21
C PHE A 255 -13.37 -7.12 -1.77
N GLY A 256 -12.41 -6.91 -2.66
CA GLY A 256 -11.00 -7.19 -2.43
C GLY A 256 -10.17 -5.93 -2.19
N TYR A 257 -9.03 -5.87 -2.81
CA TYR A 257 -8.13 -4.72 -2.74
C TYR A 257 -8.82 -3.48 -3.29
N SER A 258 -8.57 -2.36 -2.64
CA SER A 258 -9.20 -1.10 -3.01
C SER A 258 -8.21 0.06 -2.92
N ASP A 259 -8.45 1.05 -3.75
CA ASP A 259 -7.77 2.34 -3.70
C ASP A 259 -8.79 3.48 -3.82
N VAL A 260 -8.43 4.66 -3.30
CA VAL A 260 -9.25 5.87 -3.39
C VAL A 260 -8.37 7.07 -3.69
N THR A 261 -8.86 7.96 -4.55
CA THR A 261 -8.25 9.25 -4.84
C THR A 261 -9.30 10.33 -4.98
N PHE A 262 -8.88 11.58 -4.91
CA PHE A 262 -9.76 12.72 -5.18
C PHE A 262 -9.55 13.26 -6.60
N VAL A 263 -10.65 13.49 -7.29
CA VAL A 263 -10.69 14.19 -8.58
C VAL A 263 -11.67 15.36 -8.44
N GLY A 264 -11.15 16.54 -8.23
CA GLY A 264 -11.97 17.70 -7.84
C GLY A 264 -12.68 17.44 -6.51
N ASP A 265 -14.02 17.59 -6.50
CA ASP A 265 -14.86 17.37 -5.32
C ASP A 265 -15.37 15.91 -5.18
N GLU A 266 -14.89 15.02 -6.02
CA GLU A 266 -15.33 13.62 -6.02
C GLU A 266 -14.23 12.69 -5.48
N ALA A 267 -14.62 11.73 -4.64
CA ALA A 267 -13.78 10.60 -4.29
C ALA A 267 -14.03 9.47 -5.30
N VAL A 268 -13.01 9.08 -6.02
CA VAL A 268 -13.02 7.96 -6.97
C VAL A 268 -12.41 6.75 -6.28
N VAL A 269 -13.20 5.70 -6.11
CA VAL A 269 -12.77 4.43 -5.50
C VAL A 269 -12.68 3.37 -6.59
N VAL A 270 -11.54 2.70 -6.67
CA VAL A 270 -11.35 1.53 -7.53
C VAL A 270 -11.15 0.30 -6.63
N PHE A 271 -11.82 -0.79 -6.93
CA PHE A 271 -11.78 -1.98 -6.09
C PHE A 271 -11.99 -3.27 -6.88
N GLU A 272 -11.49 -4.37 -6.32
CA GLU A 272 -11.72 -5.70 -6.85
C GLU A 272 -13.09 -6.23 -6.43
N ARG A 273 -13.88 -6.71 -7.41
CA ARG A 273 -15.15 -7.40 -7.22
C ARG A 273 -15.34 -8.47 -8.30
N ASP A 274 -15.75 -9.67 -7.89
CA ASP A 274 -16.13 -10.76 -8.80
C ASP A 274 -15.10 -11.02 -9.91
N ARG A 275 -13.81 -10.98 -9.56
CA ARG A 275 -12.64 -11.13 -10.45
C ARG A 275 -12.47 -10.02 -11.49
N GLY A 276 -13.06 -8.87 -11.27
CA GLY A 276 -12.92 -7.67 -12.10
C GLY A 276 -12.56 -6.45 -11.27
N LEU A 277 -12.18 -5.38 -11.95
CA LEU A 277 -12.02 -4.06 -11.34
C LEU A 277 -13.33 -3.27 -11.53
N TRP A 278 -13.74 -2.63 -10.46
CA TRP A 278 -14.95 -1.81 -10.37
C TRP A 278 -14.59 -0.42 -9.90
N GLU A 279 -15.44 0.52 -10.24
CA GLU A 279 -15.32 1.92 -9.83
C GLU A 279 -16.60 2.40 -9.16
N ALA A 280 -16.42 3.21 -8.12
CA ALA A 280 -17.48 4.01 -7.53
C ALA A 280 -17.02 5.47 -7.40
N VAL A 281 -17.93 6.40 -7.64
CA VAL A 281 -17.67 7.85 -7.50
C VAL A 281 -18.60 8.39 -6.42
N ILE A 282 -18.04 9.08 -5.44
CA ILE A 282 -18.77 9.63 -4.31
C ILE A 282 -18.52 11.10 -4.23
N ARG A 283 -19.57 11.90 -4.18
CA ARG A 283 -19.47 13.35 -3.96
C ARG A 283 -19.26 13.63 -2.48
N ARG A 284 -18.33 14.52 -2.20
CA ARG A 284 -18.05 15.05 -0.86
C ARG A 284 -19.22 15.81 -0.27
#